data_8aa7ab7e1f295b226f0c81b8f3ce1cfc
#
_entry.id   8aa7ab7e1f295b226f0c81b8f3ce1cfc
#
_cell.length_a   1.000
_cell.length_b   1.000
_cell.length_c   1.000
_cell.angle_alpha   90.00
_cell.angle_beta   90.00
_cell.angle_gamma   90.00
#
_symmetry.space_group_name_H-M   'P 1'
#
loop_
_entity.id
_entity.type
_entity.pdbx_description
1 polymer ?
#
loop_
_entity_poly.entity_id
_entity_poly.type
_entity_poly.pdbx_seq_one_letter_code
_entity_poly.pdbx_strand_id
1 'polypeptide(L)'
;ATGYGLCYFTDNMLKDAGKSFDGATVIISGSGNVAIYACEKATQLGGKVVAMCDSNGYVYDKEGIDLDLMKQIKEVERARIREYAARKPGAEYHEGCSGIWQIPCGIALPCATQNELDGAAAKALIQNGCFAVAEGANMPCTPEAVDAIQGAGLLFAPAKASNAGGVAV
;
A
#
# COMPACT_ATOMS: atom_id res chain seq x y z
N ALA A 1 6.25 9.66 -10.23
CA ALA A 1 6.12 10.90 -9.46
C ALA A 1 4.97 10.83 -8.47
N THR A 2 3.82 10.29 -8.86
CA THR A 2 2.66 10.18 -7.97
C THR A 2 2.97 9.29 -6.76
N GLY A 3 3.64 8.16 -6.98
CA GLY A 3 4.01 7.27 -5.89
C GLY A 3 4.98 7.91 -4.90
N TYR A 4 5.91 8.69 -5.38
CA TYR A 4 6.84 9.44 -4.53
C TYR A 4 6.11 10.54 -3.77
N GLY A 5 5.26 11.30 -4.45
CA GLY A 5 4.46 12.35 -3.82
C GLY A 5 3.56 11.81 -2.72
N LEU A 6 2.94 10.67 -2.96
CA LEU A 6 2.13 9.96 -1.96
C LEU A 6 2.96 9.69 -0.70
N CYS A 7 4.15 9.12 -0.86
CA CYS A 7 4.98 8.76 0.29
C CYS A 7 5.52 9.99 1.01
N TYR A 8 5.88 11.03 0.30
CA TYR A 8 6.32 12.28 0.94
C TYR A 8 5.20 12.93 1.75
N PHE A 9 3.99 13.00 1.19
CA PHE A 9 2.84 13.54 1.92
C PHE A 9 2.54 12.69 3.15
N THR A 10 2.54 11.38 2.99
CA THR A 10 2.27 10.45 4.08
C THR A 10 3.34 10.57 5.17
N ASP A 11 4.60 10.66 4.79
CA ASP A 11 5.71 10.82 5.72
C ASP A 11 5.54 12.10 6.57
N ASN A 12 5.18 13.20 5.93
CA ASN A 12 4.93 14.46 6.65
C ASN A 12 3.76 14.35 7.60
N MET A 13 2.67 13.71 7.17
CA MET A 13 1.49 13.48 8.02
C MET A 13 1.87 12.62 9.23
N LEU A 14 2.68 11.59 9.03
CA LEU A 14 3.14 10.71 10.10
C LEU A 14 4.00 11.46 11.10
N LYS A 15 4.94 12.27 10.61
CA LYS A 15 5.84 13.06 11.48
C LYS A 15 5.07 14.04 12.33
N ASP A 16 4.05 14.68 11.77
CA ASP A 16 3.19 15.60 12.53
C ASP A 16 2.46 14.87 13.68
N ALA A 17 2.21 13.58 13.52
CA ALA A 17 1.55 12.76 14.55
C ALA A 17 2.56 12.02 15.44
N GLY A 18 3.86 12.30 15.31
CA GLY A 18 4.89 11.62 16.08
C GLY A 18 5.18 10.20 15.61
N LYS A 19 4.87 9.88 14.37
CA LYS A 19 5.07 8.57 13.75
C LYS A 19 5.97 8.67 12.54
N SER A 20 6.35 7.52 11.96
CA SER A 20 7.18 7.50 10.74
C SER A 20 7.00 6.19 9.99
N PHE A 21 7.52 6.13 8.77
CA PHE A 21 7.65 4.87 8.04
C PHE A 21 8.68 3.95 8.67
N ASP A 22 9.67 4.52 9.36
CA ASP A 22 10.79 3.75 9.89
C ASP A 22 10.32 2.65 10.85
N GLY A 23 10.62 1.41 10.51
CA GLY A 23 10.20 0.25 11.28
C GLY A 23 8.75 -0.17 11.07
N ALA A 24 7.97 0.57 10.27
CA ALA A 24 6.57 0.24 10.04
C ALA A 24 6.41 -0.86 9.00
N THR A 25 5.41 -1.71 9.19
CA THR A 25 5.00 -2.69 8.20
C THR A 25 4.01 -2.00 7.25
N VAL A 26 4.24 -2.11 5.95
CA VAL A 26 3.46 -1.43 4.91
C VAL A 26 2.85 -2.45 3.97
N ILE A 27 1.58 -2.24 3.61
CA ILE A 27 0.95 -3.00 2.53
C ILE A 27 0.51 -2.03 1.44
N ILE A 28 0.68 -2.45 0.18
CA ILE A 28 0.37 -1.62 -0.98
C ILE A 28 -0.48 -2.44 -1.93
N SER A 29 -1.67 -1.97 -2.28
CA SER A 29 -2.44 -2.64 -3.32
C SER A 29 -1.96 -2.16 -4.68
N GLY A 30 -2.02 -3.06 -5.66
CA GLY A 30 -1.56 -2.77 -7.00
C GLY A 30 -0.12 -3.19 -7.24
N SER A 31 0.27 -3.15 -8.50
CA SER A 31 1.63 -3.46 -8.94
C SER A 31 2.00 -2.67 -10.20
N GLY A 32 1.23 -1.63 -10.51
CA GLY A 32 1.55 -0.69 -11.58
C GLY A 32 2.56 0.36 -11.13
N ASN A 33 2.76 1.40 -11.93
CA ASN A 33 3.79 2.40 -11.68
C ASN A 33 3.64 3.08 -10.32
N VAL A 34 2.42 3.46 -9.93
CA VAL A 34 2.21 4.15 -8.64
C VAL A 34 2.59 3.23 -7.49
N ALA A 35 2.15 1.97 -7.53
CA ALA A 35 2.44 1.01 -6.47
C ALA A 35 3.93 0.71 -6.38
N ILE A 36 4.61 0.54 -7.50
CA ILE A 36 6.04 0.23 -7.54
C ILE A 36 6.86 1.40 -6.98
N TYR A 37 6.56 2.64 -7.39
CA TYR A 37 7.27 3.81 -6.87
C TYR A 37 6.95 4.05 -5.40
N ALA A 38 5.71 3.78 -4.97
CA ALA A 38 5.35 3.86 -3.56
C ALA A 38 6.15 2.83 -2.74
N CYS A 39 6.30 1.62 -3.26
CA CYS A 39 7.11 0.58 -2.61
C CYS A 39 8.56 1.01 -2.48
N GLU A 40 9.14 1.55 -3.54
CA GLU A 40 10.52 2.03 -3.53
C GLU A 40 10.71 3.12 -2.49
N LYS A 41 9.83 4.11 -2.47
CA LYS A 41 9.97 5.25 -1.57
C LYS A 41 9.69 4.87 -0.12
N ALA A 42 8.67 4.06 0.13
CA ALA A 42 8.38 3.58 1.49
C ALA A 42 9.58 2.82 2.06
N THR A 43 10.21 1.99 1.23
CA THR A 43 11.41 1.25 1.63
C THR A 43 12.57 2.20 1.95
N GLN A 44 12.77 3.24 1.13
CA GLN A 44 13.81 4.24 1.37
C GLN A 44 13.59 5.00 2.68
N LEU A 45 12.32 5.20 3.06
CA LEU A 45 11.96 5.89 4.30
C LEU A 45 12.01 4.98 5.54
N GLY A 46 12.41 3.73 5.36
CA GLY A 46 12.60 2.79 6.45
C GLY A 46 11.45 1.84 6.69
N GLY A 47 10.40 1.89 5.86
CA GLY A 47 9.27 0.98 5.96
C GLY A 47 9.60 -0.39 5.37
N LYS A 48 8.89 -1.42 5.84
CA LYS A 48 8.98 -2.76 5.27
C LYS A 48 7.69 -3.04 4.53
N VAL A 49 7.75 -3.05 3.19
CA VAL A 49 6.60 -3.39 2.35
C VAL A 49 6.53 -4.91 2.27
N VAL A 50 5.47 -5.49 2.81
CA VAL A 50 5.34 -6.96 2.90
C VAL A 50 4.34 -7.55 1.92
N ALA A 51 3.52 -6.72 1.28
CA ALA A 51 2.50 -7.23 0.37
C ALA A 51 2.22 -6.25 -0.75
N MET A 52 1.99 -6.80 -1.93
CA MET A 52 1.50 -6.08 -3.11
C MET A 52 0.52 -6.99 -3.84
N CYS A 53 -0.32 -6.44 -4.69
CA CYS A 53 -1.31 -7.25 -5.41
C CYS A 53 -1.48 -6.82 -6.86
N ASP A 54 -2.08 -7.71 -7.65
CA ASP A 54 -2.65 -7.38 -8.96
C ASP A 54 -4.13 -7.79 -8.94
N SER A 55 -4.80 -7.77 -10.09
CA SER A 55 -6.23 -8.07 -10.14
C SER A 55 -6.56 -9.53 -9.80
N ASN A 56 -5.60 -10.42 -9.82
CA ASN A 56 -5.82 -11.85 -9.57
C ASN A 56 -5.58 -12.24 -8.11
N GLY A 57 -4.67 -11.57 -7.42
CA GLY A 57 -4.33 -11.93 -6.05
C GLY A 57 -3.21 -11.09 -5.49
N TYR A 58 -2.72 -11.48 -4.32
CA TYR A 58 -1.63 -10.75 -3.66
C TYR A 58 -0.50 -11.68 -3.26
N VAL A 59 0.71 -11.11 -3.16
CA VAL A 59 1.86 -11.79 -2.59
C VAL A 59 2.14 -11.21 -1.21
N TYR A 60 2.56 -12.08 -0.30
CA TYR A 60 2.94 -11.72 1.04
C TYR A 60 4.34 -12.23 1.32
N ASP A 61 5.26 -11.32 1.63
CA ASP A 61 6.66 -11.61 1.91
C ASP A 61 7.03 -10.94 3.23
N LYS A 62 7.10 -11.74 4.29
CA LYS A 62 7.37 -11.25 5.65
C LYS A 62 8.71 -10.54 5.77
N GLU A 63 9.65 -10.88 4.92
CA GLU A 63 11.00 -10.28 4.94
C GLU A 63 11.06 -8.94 4.20
N GLY A 64 9.99 -8.59 3.51
CA GLY A 64 9.93 -7.38 2.71
C GLY A 64 10.03 -7.70 1.22
N ILE A 65 9.25 -6.97 0.41
CA ILE A 65 9.23 -7.16 -1.04
C ILE A 65 10.61 -6.82 -1.62
N ASP A 66 11.13 -7.76 -2.42
CA ASP A 66 12.33 -7.53 -3.22
C ASP A 66 11.92 -6.69 -4.44
N LEU A 67 12.22 -5.41 -4.39
CA LEU A 67 11.77 -4.46 -5.40
C LEU A 67 12.35 -4.77 -6.77
N ASP A 68 13.62 -5.18 -6.84
CA ASP A 68 14.26 -5.50 -8.11
C ASP A 68 13.56 -6.68 -8.79
N LEU A 69 13.22 -7.71 -8.03
CA LEU A 69 12.48 -8.85 -8.56
C LEU A 69 11.07 -8.43 -9.00
N MET A 70 10.40 -7.58 -8.20
CA MET A 70 9.07 -7.09 -8.55
C MET A 70 9.10 -6.27 -9.84
N LYS A 71 10.09 -5.39 -9.99
CA LYS A 71 10.26 -4.61 -11.23
C LYS A 71 10.54 -5.51 -12.43
N GLN A 72 11.38 -6.52 -12.24
CA GLN A 72 11.67 -7.48 -13.32
C GLN A 72 10.39 -8.16 -13.81
N ILE A 73 9.56 -8.62 -12.89
CA ILE A 73 8.32 -9.32 -13.21
C ILE A 73 7.32 -8.39 -13.87
N LYS A 74 7.11 -7.20 -13.31
CA LYS A 74 6.02 -6.30 -13.73
C LYS A 74 6.41 -5.37 -14.87
N GLU A 75 7.60 -4.83 -14.85
CA GLU A 75 8.02 -3.82 -15.83
C GLU A 75 8.72 -4.43 -17.05
N VAL A 76 9.54 -5.46 -16.84
CA VAL A 76 10.31 -6.07 -17.92
C VAL A 76 9.54 -7.21 -18.56
N GLU A 77 9.10 -8.19 -17.78
CA GLU A 77 8.42 -9.38 -18.27
C GLU A 77 6.92 -9.17 -18.48
N ARG A 78 6.35 -8.18 -17.78
CA ARG A 78 4.90 -7.91 -17.78
C ARG A 78 4.08 -9.12 -17.39
N ALA A 79 4.62 -9.92 -16.46
CA ALA A 79 3.98 -11.12 -15.96
C ALA A 79 3.06 -10.80 -14.78
N ARG A 80 2.31 -11.80 -14.32
CA ARG A 80 1.43 -11.65 -13.18
C ARG A 80 2.22 -11.72 -11.87
N ILE A 81 1.67 -11.11 -10.82
CA ILE A 81 2.37 -10.99 -9.54
C ILE A 81 2.65 -12.35 -8.88
N ARG A 82 1.90 -13.38 -9.23
CA ARG A 82 2.13 -14.73 -8.70
C ARG A 82 3.54 -15.26 -9.01
N GLU A 83 4.16 -14.75 -10.07
CA GLU A 83 5.52 -15.13 -10.42
C GLU A 83 6.53 -14.76 -9.34
N TYR A 84 6.22 -13.70 -8.58
CA TYR A 84 7.06 -13.30 -7.45
C TYR A 84 7.17 -14.44 -6.42
N ALA A 85 6.04 -15.00 -6.01
CA ALA A 85 6.05 -16.10 -5.04
C ALA A 85 6.71 -17.36 -5.61
N ALA A 86 6.60 -17.58 -6.93
CA ALA A 86 7.26 -18.72 -7.57
C ALA A 86 8.78 -18.60 -7.56
N ARG A 87 9.32 -17.39 -7.52
CA ARG A 87 10.76 -17.13 -7.60
C ARG A 87 11.42 -16.73 -6.28
N LYS A 88 10.61 -16.28 -5.29
CA LYS A 88 11.15 -15.79 -4.02
C LYS A 88 10.83 -16.80 -2.90
N PRO A 89 11.85 -17.48 -2.36
CA PRO A 89 11.62 -18.40 -1.23
C PRO A 89 11.04 -17.66 -0.02
N GLY A 90 10.03 -18.25 0.59
CA GLY A 90 9.37 -17.66 1.74
C GLY A 90 8.22 -16.73 1.42
N ALA A 91 8.05 -16.33 0.16
CA ALA A 91 6.91 -15.52 -0.25
C ALA A 91 5.70 -16.43 -0.51
N GLU A 92 4.51 -15.90 -0.20
CA GLU A 92 3.25 -16.62 -0.41
C GLU A 92 2.41 -15.89 -1.45
N TYR A 93 1.67 -16.63 -2.25
CA TYR A 93 0.67 -16.08 -3.16
C TYR A 93 -0.71 -16.53 -2.74
N HIS A 94 -1.65 -15.59 -2.71
CA HIS A 94 -3.05 -15.87 -2.38
C HIS A 94 -3.95 -15.29 -3.46
N GLU A 95 -4.90 -16.06 -3.92
CA GLU A 95 -5.88 -15.58 -4.89
C GLU A 95 -6.84 -14.60 -4.23
N GLY A 96 -7.31 -13.63 -5.01
CA GLY A 96 -8.22 -12.61 -4.51
C GLY A 96 -7.48 -11.43 -3.89
N CYS A 97 -7.45 -10.29 -4.58
CA CYS A 97 -6.68 -9.13 -4.14
C CYS A 97 -7.19 -8.52 -2.83
N SER A 98 -8.48 -8.69 -2.51
CA SER A 98 -9.07 -8.10 -1.30
C SER A 98 -8.50 -8.67 0.00
N GLY A 99 -7.92 -9.87 -0.04
CA GLY A 99 -7.30 -10.49 1.13
C GLY A 99 -6.09 -9.72 1.65
N ILE A 100 -5.52 -8.83 0.85
CA ILE A 100 -4.36 -8.03 1.26
C ILE A 100 -4.68 -7.17 2.50
N TRP A 101 -5.94 -6.73 2.63
CA TRP A 101 -6.36 -5.88 3.75
C TRP A 101 -6.47 -6.64 5.08
N GLN A 102 -6.35 -7.97 5.07
CA GLN A 102 -6.33 -8.80 6.28
C GLN A 102 -4.94 -8.93 6.89
N ILE A 103 -3.90 -8.48 6.19
CA ILE A 103 -2.52 -8.58 6.68
C ILE A 103 -2.26 -7.51 7.73
N PRO A 104 -1.76 -7.89 8.92
CA PRO A 104 -1.39 -6.89 9.94
C PRO A 104 -0.34 -5.93 9.41
N CYS A 105 -0.61 -4.64 9.54
CA CYS A 105 0.32 -3.60 9.07
C CYS A 105 0.13 -2.32 9.88
N GLY A 106 1.10 -1.43 9.79
CA GLY A 106 0.96 -0.09 10.37
C GLY A 106 0.44 0.90 9.35
N ILE A 107 0.83 0.76 8.09
CA ILE A 107 0.49 1.71 7.03
C ILE A 107 -0.08 0.95 5.83
N ALA A 108 -1.22 1.41 5.33
CA ALA A 108 -1.85 0.84 4.14
C ALA A 108 -1.92 1.89 3.03
N LEU A 109 -1.44 1.52 1.85
CA LEU A 109 -1.39 2.41 0.68
C LEU A 109 -2.21 1.79 -0.46
N PRO A 110 -3.52 2.10 -0.56
CA PRO A 110 -4.33 1.60 -1.68
C PRO A 110 -3.97 2.34 -2.97
N CYS A 111 -3.30 1.64 -3.87
CA CYS A 111 -2.74 2.20 -5.10
C CYS A 111 -3.22 1.51 -6.37
N ALA A 112 -4.29 0.73 -6.31
CA ALA A 112 -4.74 -0.06 -7.46
C ALA A 112 -5.98 0.54 -8.14
N THR A 113 -7.15 0.37 -7.55
CA THR A 113 -8.40 0.68 -8.22
C THR A 113 -9.40 1.40 -7.32
N GLN A 114 -10.40 2.00 -7.96
CA GLN A 114 -11.50 2.66 -7.27
C GLN A 114 -12.30 1.64 -6.44
N ASN A 115 -12.70 2.03 -5.24
CA ASN A 115 -13.55 1.26 -4.32
C ASN A 115 -12.96 -0.10 -3.91
N GLU A 116 -11.65 -0.27 -3.98
CA GLU A 116 -11.01 -1.52 -3.60
C GLU A 116 -10.99 -1.77 -2.09
N LEU A 117 -11.06 -0.73 -1.30
CA LEU A 117 -11.01 -0.80 0.16
C LEU A 117 -12.37 -0.40 0.72
N ASP A 118 -13.17 -1.40 1.08
CA ASP A 118 -14.53 -1.20 1.58
C ASP A 118 -14.57 -1.14 3.12
N GLY A 119 -15.78 -1.05 3.67
CA GLY A 119 -15.96 -0.96 5.13
C GLY A 119 -15.44 -2.19 5.88
N ALA A 120 -15.59 -3.38 5.32
CA ALA A 120 -15.09 -4.62 5.93
C ALA A 120 -13.57 -4.63 5.94
N ALA A 121 -12.94 -4.19 4.85
CA ALA A 121 -11.48 -4.08 4.76
C ALA A 121 -10.96 -3.06 5.77
N ALA A 122 -11.62 -1.91 5.89
CA ALA A 122 -11.25 -0.89 6.86
C ALA A 122 -11.29 -1.43 8.29
N LYS A 123 -12.32 -2.18 8.63
CA LYS A 123 -12.44 -2.79 9.97
C LYS A 123 -11.30 -3.78 10.22
N ALA A 124 -10.93 -4.57 9.23
CA ALA A 124 -9.82 -5.51 9.34
C ALA A 124 -8.50 -4.78 9.59
N LEU A 125 -8.24 -3.69 8.87
CA LEU A 125 -7.04 -2.87 9.09
C LEU A 125 -7.00 -2.30 10.51
N ILE A 126 -8.12 -1.77 10.97
CA ILE A 126 -8.22 -1.22 12.33
C ILE A 126 -7.94 -2.28 13.38
N GLN A 127 -8.55 -3.45 13.26
CA GLN A 127 -8.35 -4.56 14.20
C GLN A 127 -6.92 -5.05 14.22
N ASN A 128 -6.21 -4.95 13.10
CA ASN A 128 -4.83 -5.43 12.97
C ASN A 128 -3.78 -4.37 13.31
N GLY A 129 -4.21 -3.23 13.84
CA GLY A 129 -3.29 -2.22 14.35
C GLY A 129 -2.79 -1.19 13.34
N CYS A 130 -3.44 -1.09 12.19
CA CYS A 130 -3.11 -0.05 11.21
C CYS A 130 -3.32 1.33 11.81
N PHE A 131 -2.36 2.25 11.64
CA PHE A 131 -2.46 3.60 12.18
C PHE A 131 -2.54 4.67 11.09
N ALA A 132 -2.32 4.32 9.83
CA ALA A 132 -2.39 5.28 8.73
C ALA A 132 -2.82 4.62 7.43
N VAL A 133 -3.69 5.31 6.69
CA VAL A 133 -4.13 4.93 5.35
C VAL A 133 -3.94 6.13 4.45
N ALA A 134 -3.24 5.96 3.32
CA ALA A 134 -3.03 7.04 2.36
C ALA A 134 -3.36 6.55 0.95
N GLU A 135 -4.27 7.26 0.30
CA GLU A 135 -4.77 6.88 -1.03
C GLU A 135 -3.82 7.25 -2.14
N GLY A 136 -3.37 6.26 -2.90
CA GLY A 136 -2.53 6.47 -4.09
C GLY A 136 -3.30 6.31 -5.40
N ALA A 137 -4.46 5.67 -5.36
CA ALA A 137 -5.36 5.54 -6.51
C ALA A 137 -6.44 6.61 -6.44
N ASN A 138 -7.27 6.70 -7.47
CA ASN A 138 -8.42 7.60 -7.47
C ASN A 138 -9.57 6.94 -6.71
N MET A 139 -9.97 7.53 -5.58
CA MET A 139 -11.09 7.07 -4.74
C MET A 139 -11.04 5.57 -4.42
N PRO A 140 -9.92 5.04 -3.91
CA PRO A 140 -9.83 3.60 -3.62
C PRO A 140 -10.66 3.19 -2.42
N CYS A 141 -10.88 4.09 -1.46
CA CYS A 141 -11.68 3.80 -0.27
C CYS A 141 -13.14 4.18 -0.51
N THR A 142 -14.06 3.28 -0.12
CA THR A 142 -15.49 3.59 -0.18
C THR A 142 -15.82 4.62 0.92
N PRO A 143 -16.97 5.33 0.81
CA PRO A 143 -17.38 6.25 1.89
C PRO A 143 -17.46 5.58 3.25
N GLU A 144 -17.95 4.35 3.31
CA GLU A 144 -18.02 3.58 4.56
C GLU A 144 -16.63 3.29 5.13
N ALA A 145 -15.67 3.00 4.25
CA ALA A 145 -14.28 2.78 4.67
C ALA A 145 -13.66 4.05 5.24
N VAL A 146 -13.87 5.19 4.58
CA VAL A 146 -13.36 6.48 5.05
C VAL A 146 -13.94 6.81 6.42
N ASP A 147 -15.25 6.63 6.60
CA ASP A 147 -15.92 6.89 7.88
C ASP A 147 -15.35 6.00 8.98
N ALA A 148 -15.13 4.72 8.70
CA ALA A 148 -14.56 3.78 9.68
C ALA A 148 -13.13 4.18 10.06
N ILE A 149 -12.31 4.53 9.09
CA ILE A 149 -10.91 4.89 9.30
C ILE A 149 -10.83 6.18 10.14
N GLN A 150 -11.56 7.20 9.77
CA GLN A 150 -11.57 8.46 10.49
C GLN A 150 -12.21 8.32 11.86
N GLY A 151 -13.28 7.55 11.97
CA GLY A 151 -13.97 7.30 13.23
C GLY A 151 -13.11 6.54 14.24
N ALA A 152 -12.19 5.72 13.78
CA ALA A 152 -11.25 5.00 14.64
C ALA A 152 -10.02 5.82 15.02
N GLY A 153 -9.89 7.04 14.47
CA GLY A 153 -8.78 7.91 14.78
C GLY A 153 -7.50 7.63 14.01
N LEU A 154 -7.57 6.85 12.93
CA LEU A 154 -6.41 6.61 12.08
C LEU A 154 -6.06 7.88 11.29
N LEU A 155 -4.78 8.03 10.97
CA LEU A 155 -4.35 9.06 10.04
C LEU A 155 -4.84 8.69 8.65
N PHE A 156 -5.41 9.64 7.93
CA PHE A 156 -5.96 9.39 6.60
C PHE A 156 -5.56 10.51 5.65
N ALA A 157 -4.96 10.12 4.52
CA ALA A 157 -4.59 11.04 3.44
C ALA A 157 -5.40 10.69 2.19
N PRO A 158 -6.40 11.50 1.81
CA PRO A 158 -7.17 11.24 0.60
C PRO A 158 -6.32 11.45 -0.65
N ALA A 159 -6.68 10.77 -1.74
CA ALA A 159 -5.96 10.83 -3.01
C ALA A 159 -5.74 12.27 -3.47
N LYS A 160 -6.73 13.10 -3.29
CA LYS A 160 -6.70 14.51 -3.69
C LYS A 160 -5.54 15.26 -3.00
N ALA A 161 -5.33 15.01 -1.71
CA ALA A 161 -4.25 15.62 -0.96
C ALA A 161 -2.91 14.97 -1.27
N SER A 162 -2.88 13.63 -1.36
CA SER A 162 -1.67 12.87 -1.67
C SER A 162 -1.10 13.23 -3.04
N ASN A 163 -1.98 13.45 -4.02
CA ASN A 163 -1.57 13.75 -5.39
C ASN A 163 -1.17 15.21 -5.58
N ALA A 164 -1.51 16.09 -4.64
CA ALA A 164 -1.16 17.51 -4.73
C ALA A 164 0.36 17.71 -4.80
N GLY A 165 1.13 16.84 -4.16
CA GLY A 165 2.58 16.90 -4.21
C GLY A 165 3.16 16.73 -5.61
N GLY A 166 2.51 15.91 -6.44
CA GLY A 166 2.92 15.71 -7.84
C GLY A 166 2.53 16.87 -8.74
N VAL A 167 1.46 17.58 -8.40
CA VAL A 167 0.96 18.70 -9.20
C VAL A 167 1.65 20.01 -8.83
N ALA A 168 2.04 20.16 -7.57
CA ALA A 168 2.66 21.37 -7.07
C ALA A 168 4.07 21.63 -7.61
N VAL A 169 4.65 20.67 -8.26
CA VAL A 169 5.96 20.77 -8.89
C VAL A 169 5.80 21.23 -10.34
#